data_ed9410c2a41635e65552f13baf594436
#
_entry.id   ed9410c2a41635e65552f13baf594436
#
_cell.length_a   1.000
_cell.length_b   1.000
_cell.length_c   1.000
_cell.angle_alpha   90.00
_cell.angle_beta   90.00
_cell.angle_gamma   90.00
#
_symmetry.space_group_name_H-M   'P 1'
#
loop_
_entity.id
_entity.type
_entity.pdbx_description
1 polymer ?
#
loop_
_entity_poly.entity_id
_entity_poly.type
_entity_poly.pdbx_seq_one_letter_code
_entity_poly.pdbx_strand_id
1 'polypeptide(L)'
;LALIALCAGFLMIILDQTIVNVALPSIQSDLGFSQSSLAWVVNAYLIAFGGVLFLAGRLGDLLGRKRIFMTGLAVFTVASILCGISQSQEMLIAARFVQGLGGALTAAVILGVIVTMFTEPGEQARAIGVYSFVAASGGALGLLLGGVLTEAINWHWIFFVNVPIGIATAIAAGRLLEHE
;
A
#
# COMPACT_ATOMS: atom_id res chain seq x y z
N LEU A 1 15.84 8.01 -9.94
CA LEU A 1 15.93 6.95 -8.91
C LEU A 1 14.92 7.18 -7.78
N ALA A 2 14.81 8.43 -7.29
CA ALA A 2 13.81 8.74 -6.25
C ALA A 2 12.38 8.48 -6.74
N LEU A 3 12.10 8.79 -8.01
CA LEU A 3 10.79 8.49 -8.61
C LEU A 3 10.50 6.99 -8.58
N ILE A 4 11.51 6.15 -8.84
CA ILE A 4 11.36 4.70 -8.79
C ILE A 4 10.97 4.24 -7.37
N ALA A 5 11.59 4.83 -6.33
CA ALA A 5 11.25 4.49 -4.94
C ALA A 5 9.80 4.88 -4.61
N LEU A 6 9.38 6.06 -5.02
CA LEU A 6 8.00 6.52 -4.81
C LEU A 6 6.99 5.63 -5.54
N CYS A 7 7.29 5.28 -6.78
CA CYS A 7 6.43 4.42 -7.58
C CYS A 7 6.38 3.00 -7.03
N ALA A 8 7.48 2.49 -6.47
CA ALA A 8 7.48 1.18 -5.82
C ALA A 8 6.55 1.15 -4.61
N GLY A 9 6.56 2.21 -3.80
CA GLY A 9 5.62 2.35 -2.68
C GLY A 9 4.17 2.40 -3.14
N PHE A 10 3.90 3.13 -4.20
CA PHE A 10 2.56 3.22 -4.75
C PHE A 10 2.12 1.88 -5.37
N LEU A 11 3.02 1.21 -6.07
CA LEU A 11 2.77 -0.11 -6.63
C LEU A 11 2.37 -1.10 -5.53
N MET A 12 3.05 -1.07 -4.39
CA MET A 12 2.75 -1.93 -3.25
C MET A 12 1.31 -1.72 -2.78
N ILE A 13 0.86 -0.46 -2.68
CA ILE A 13 -0.50 -0.12 -2.25
C ILE A 13 -1.53 -0.65 -3.26
N ILE A 14 -1.28 -0.46 -4.55
CA ILE A 14 -2.19 -0.93 -5.61
C ILE A 14 -2.23 -2.46 -5.66
N LEU A 15 -1.06 -3.11 -5.56
CA LEU A 15 -0.98 -4.57 -5.53
C LEU A 15 -1.79 -5.14 -4.37
N ASP A 16 -1.66 -4.55 -3.19
CA ASP A 16 -2.39 -5.01 -2.01
C ASP A 16 -3.90 -4.98 -2.25
N GLN A 17 -4.41 -3.90 -2.81
CA GLN A 17 -5.84 -3.76 -3.08
C GLN A 17 -6.37 -4.82 -4.04
N THR A 18 -5.66 -5.05 -5.15
CA THR A 18 -6.13 -6.01 -6.16
C THR A 18 -5.91 -7.46 -5.72
N ILE A 19 -4.79 -7.73 -5.07
CA ILE A 19 -4.45 -9.07 -4.58
C ILE A 19 -5.46 -9.57 -3.55
N VAL A 20 -5.86 -8.71 -2.61
CA VAL A 20 -6.82 -9.07 -1.56
C VAL A 20 -8.17 -9.43 -2.16
N ASN A 21 -8.63 -8.67 -3.17
CA ASN A 21 -9.90 -8.96 -3.82
C ASN A 21 -9.94 -10.36 -4.43
N VAL A 22 -8.85 -10.80 -5.03
CA VAL A 22 -8.76 -12.14 -5.62
C VAL A 22 -8.79 -13.22 -4.54
N ALA A 23 -8.21 -12.95 -3.38
CA ALA A 23 -8.08 -13.91 -2.29
C ALA A 23 -9.30 -13.98 -1.37
N LEU A 24 -10.26 -13.06 -1.49
CA LEU A 24 -11.41 -13.02 -0.58
C LEU A 24 -12.14 -14.34 -0.41
N PRO A 25 -12.44 -15.13 -1.47
CA PRO A 25 -13.11 -16.41 -1.28
C PRO A 25 -12.31 -17.39 -0.41
N SER A 26 -10.98 -17.42 -0.58
CA SER A 26 -10.11 -18.28 0.22
C SER A 26 -10.05 -17.83 1.68
N ILE A 27 -10.01 -16.53 1.92
CA ILE A 27 -10.05 -15.95 3.26
C ILE A 27 -11.38 -16.30 3.94
N GLN A 28 -12.48 -16.18 3.20
CA GLN A 28 -13.80 -16.52 3.72
C GLN A 28 -13.88 -17.98 4.20
N SER A 29 -13.41 -18.90 3.37
CA SER A 29 -13.42 -20.32 3.70
C SER A 29 -12.54 -20.64 4.89
N ASP A 30 -11.35 -20.07 4.95
CA ASP A 30 -10.35 -20.37 5.96
C ASP A 30 -10.72 -19.83 7.35
N LEU A 31 -11.22 -18.59 7.40
CA LEU A 31 -11.53 -17.92 8.67
C LEU A 31 -13.02 -17.93 9.02
N GLY A 32 -13.85 -18.51 8.18
CA GLY A 32 -15.28 -18.66 8.45
C GLY A 32 -16.08 -17.37 8.40
N PHE A 33 -15.69 -16.42 7.57
CA PHE A 33 -16.42 -15.16 7.42
C PHE A 33 -17.81 -15.36 6.83
N SER A 34 -18.79 -14.60 7.38
CA SER A 34 -20.06 -14.38 6.70
C SER A 34 -19.84 -13.39 5.54
N GLN A 35 -20.80 -13.27 4.62
CA GLN A 35 -20.71 -12.31 3.52
C GLN A 35 -20.54 -10.88 4.05
N SER A 36 -21.31 -10.49 5.06
CA SER A 36 -21.25 -9.15 5.62
C SER A 36 -19.92 -8.90 6.37
N SER A 37 -19.42 -9.88 7.11
CA SER A 37 -18.15 -9.75 7.83
C SER A 37 -16.95 -9.75 6.88
N LEU A 38 -17.03 -10.53 5.80
CA LEU A 38 -15.96 -10.58 4.80
C LEU A 38 -15.71 -9.22 4.16
N ALA A 39 -16.79 -8.46 3.92
CA ALA A 39 -16.67 -7.12 3.36
C ALA A 39 -15.78 -6.20 4.20
N TRP A 40 -15.69 -6.44 5.51
CA TRP A 40 -14.86 -5.63 6.41
C TRP A 40 -13.35 -5.81 6.18
N VAL A 41 -12.93 -6.90 5.58
CA VAL A 41 -11.52 -7.08 5.19
C VAL A 41 -11.08 -5.97 4.24
N VAL A 42 -11.95 -5.58 3.32
CA VAL A 42 -11.69 -4.47 2.39
C VAL A 42 -12.11 -3.13 2.98
N ASN A 43 -13.29 -3.08 3.61
CA ASN A 43 -13.86 -1.83 4.11
C ASN A 43 -13.06 -1.21 5.26
N ALA A 44 -12.50 -2.03 6.15
CA ALA A 44 -11.65 -1.52 7.24
C ALA A 44 -10.45 -0.75 6.67
N TYR A 45 -9.82 -1.29 5.63
CA TYR A 45 -8.73 -0.64 4.93
C TYR A 45 -9.20 0.67 4.28
N LEU A 46 -10.31 0.62 3.53
CA LEU A 46 -10.81 1.79 2.80
C LEU A 46 -11.26 2.91 3.74
N ILE A 47 -11.89 2.58 4.86
CA ILE A 47 -12.31 3.57 5.86
C ILE A 47 -11.09 4.27 6.47
N ALA A 48 -10.08 3.49 6.87
CA ALA A 48 -8.85 4.05 7.43
C ALA A 48 -8.12 4.91 6.40
N PHE A 49 -7.99 4.39 5.18
CA PHE A 49 -7.31 5.09 4.08
C PHE A 49 -8.01 6.40 3.75
N GLY A 50 -9.32 6.35 3.45
CA GLY A 50 -10.08 7.53 3.06
C GLY A 50 -10.24 8.53 4.20
N GLY A 51 -10.44 8.02 5.43
CA GLY A 51 -10.64 8.88 6.59
C GLY A 51 -9.41 9.67 7.02
N VAL A 52 -8.23 9.16 6.72
CA VAL A 52 -6.96 9.77 7.15
C VAL A 52 -6.21 10.45 6.01
N LEU A 53 -6.65 10.25 4.77
CA LEU A 53 -5.90 10.70 3.58
C LEU A 53 -5.61 12.21 3.60
N PHE A 54 -6.60 13.04 3.89
CA PHE A 54 -6.40 14.49 3.96
C PHE A 54 -5.49 14.88 5.11
N LEU A 55 -5.68 14.28 6.27
CA LEU A 55 -4.83 14.52 7.44
C LEU A 55 -3.39 14.11 7.14
N ALA A 56 -3.20 12.99 6.46
CA ALA A 56 -1.86 12.50 6.09
C ALA A 56 -1.14 13.50 5.18
N GLY A 57 -1.87 14.06 4.19
CA GLY A 57 -1.31 15.10 3.33
C GLY A 57 -0.88 16.33 4.12
N ARG A 58 -1.71 16.76 5.04
CA ARG A 58 -1.40 17.90 5.91
C ARG A 58 -0.20 17.61 6.81
N LEU A 59 -0.11 16.41 7.37
CA LEU A 59 1.03 16.01 8.17
C LEU A 59 2.32 16.02 7.35
N GLY A 60 2.26 15.61 6.09
CA GLY A 60 3.40 15.68 5.18
C GLY A 60 3.89 17.11 4.98
N ASP A 61 2.96 18.05 4.85
CA ASP A 61 3.30 19.47 4.71
C ASP A 61 3.92 20.05 5.98
N LEU A 62 3.47 19.62 7.15
CA LEU A 62 3.91 20.16 8.45
C LEU A 62 5.15 19.47 9.00
N LEU A 63 5.28 18.15 8.83
CA LEU A 63 6.32 17.34 9.46
C LEU A 63 7.41 16.86 8.48
N GLY A 64 7.23 17.14 7.19
CA GLY A 64 8.14 16.67 6.15
C GLY A 64 7.60 15.46 5.41
N ARG A 65 7.57 15.55 4.09
CA ARG A 65 6.99 14.51 3.24
C ARG A 65 7.76 13.19 3.31
N LYS A 66 9.09 13.26 3.34
CA LYS A 66 9.91 12.07 3.49
C LYS A 66 9.60 11.31 4.77
N ARG A 67 9.48 12.05 5.88
CA ARG A 67 9.20 11.46 7.19
C ARG A 67 7.84 10.75 7.19
N ILE A 68 6.81 11.39 6.64
CA ILE A 68 5.48 10.79 6.57
C ILE A 68 5.47 9.59 5.62
N PHE A 69 6.15 9.69 4.49
CA PHE A 69 6.27 8.57 3.55
C PHE A 69 6.93 7.35 4.23
N MET A 70 8.04 7.56 4.92
CA MET A 70 8.76 6.48 5.61
C MET A 70 7.93 5.86 6.73
N THR A 71 7.22 6.71 7.50
CA THR A 71 6.32 6.23 8.55
C THR A 71 5.20 5.39 7.96
N GLY A 72 4.60 5.86 6.87
CA GLY A 72 3.55 5.13 6.17
C GLY A 72 4.02 3.76 5.67
N LEU A 73 5.20 3.70 5.07
CA LEU A 73 5.79 2.43 4.62
C LEU A 73 6.00 1.46 5.79
N ALA A 74 6.52 1.96 6.90
CA ALA A 74 6.76 1.13 8.08
C ALA A 74 5.45 0.58 8.63
N VAL A 75 4.44 1.44 8.80
CA VAL A 75 3.12 1.03 9.30
C VAL A 75 2.46 0.03 8.35
N PHE A 76 2.48 0.31 7.05
CA PHE A 76 1.89 -0.57 6.04
C PHE A 76 2.56 -1.94 6.04
N THR A 77 3.90 -1.97 6.06
CA THR A 77 4.66 -3.22 6.03
C THR A 77 4.44 -4.06 7.28
N VAL A 78 4.47 -3.44 8.46
CA VAL A 78 4.20 -4.14 9.73
C VAL A 78 2.76 -4.67 9.75
N ALA A 79 1.80 -3.85 9.33
CA ALA A 79 0.40 -4.28 9.26
C ALA A 79 0.21 -5.43 8.26
N SER A 80 0.96 -5.41 7.16
CA SER A 80 0.92 -6.49 6.16
C SER A 80 1.42 -7.81 6.76
N ILE A 81 2.47 -7.76 7.57
CA ILE A 81 2.94 -8.94 8.32
C ILE A 81 1.83 -9.46 9.23
N LEU A 82 1.18 -8.56 9.97
CA LEU A 82 0.08 -8.93 10.86
C LEU A 82 -1.08 -9.56 10.11
N CYS A 83 -1.41 -9.04 8.93
CA CYS A 83 -2.43 -9.64 8.06
C CYS A 83 -2.02 -11.05 7.63
N GLY A 84 -0.75 -11.22 7.26
CA GLY A 84 -0.23 -12.50 6.78
C GLY A 84 -0.20 -13.59 7.85
N ILE A 85 -0.07 -13.23 9.12
CA ILE A 85 -0.08 -14.19 10.23
C ILE A 85 -1.43 -14.28 10.93
N SER A 86 -2.46 -13.60 10.42
CA SER A 86 -3.79 -13.59 11.04
C SER A 86 -4.42 -14.98 11.07
N GLN A 87 -4.99 -15.34 12.22
CA GLN A 87 -5.67 -16.63 12.43
C GLN A 87 -7.12 -16.43 12.88
N SER A 88 -7.59 -15.19 12.98
CA SER A 88 -8.97 -14.88 13.35
C SER A 88 -9.49 -13.73 12.50
N GLN A 89 -10.82 -13.62 12.46
CA GLN A 89 -11.49 -12.54 11.71
C GLN A 89 -11.13 -11.16 12.28
N GLU A 90 -11.19 -11.04 13.60
CA GLU A 90 -10.91 -9.77 14.30
C GLU A 90 -9.49 -9.32 14.06
N MET A 91 -8.53 -10.23 14.12
CA MET A 91 -7.12 -9.91 13.90
C MET A 91 -6.89 -9.39 12.48
N LEU A 92 -7.49 -10.06 11.48
CA LEU A 92 -7.33 -9.65 10.08
C LEU A 92 -7.97 -8.28 9.83
N ILE A 93 -9.18 -8.05 10.34
CA ILE A 93 -9.88 -6.77 10.16
C ILE A 93 -9.12 -5.64 10.85
N ALA A 94 -8.64 -5.84 12.07
CA ALA A 94 -7.87 -4.85 12.80
C ALA A 94 -6.56 -4.52 12.08
N ALA A 95 -5.86 -5.55 11.59
CA ALA A 95 -4.61 -5.36 10.83
C ALA A 95 -4.86 -4.62 9.51
N ARG A 96 -5.97 -4.90 8.83
CA ARG A 96 -6.35 -4.18 7.61
C ARG A 96 -6.62 -2.70 7.89
N PHE A 97 -7.25 -2.39 9.02
CA PHE A 97 -7.46 -1.00 9.41
C PHE A 97 -6.13 -0.26 9.58
N VAL A 98 -5.18 -0.86 10.30
CA VAL A 98 -3.84 -0.29 10.50
C VAL A 98 -3.11 -0.17 9.16
N GLN A 99 -3.26 -1.15 8.28
CA GLN A 99 -2.65 -1.13 6.95
C GLN A 99 -3.19 0.04 6.12
N GLY A 100 -4.49 0.32 6.24
CA GLY A 100 -5.11 1.48 5.59
C GLY A 100 -4.54 2.80 6.07
N LEU A 101 -4.24 2.92 7.38
CA LEU A 101 -3.58 4.12 7.92
C LEU A 101 -2.20 4.30 7.29
N GLY A 102 -1.41 3.24 7.22
CA GLY A 102 -0.08 3.28 6.58
C GLY A 102 -0.16 3.62 5.10
N GLY A 103 -1.14 3.04 4.40
CA GLY A 103 -1.38 3.35 2.99
C GLY A 103 -1.70 4.80 2.76
N ALA A 104 -2.55 5.39 3.60
CA ALA A 104 -2.92 6.81 3.52
C ALA A 104 -1.71 7.72 3.72
N LEU A 105 -0.89 7.43 4.73
CA LEU A 105 0.33 8.19 4.98
C LEU A 105 1.28 8.14 3.80
N THR A 106 1.44 6.98 3.19
CA THR A 106 2.32 6.79 2.04
C THR A 106 1.77 7.50 0.79
N ALA A 107 0.50 7.22 0.45
CA ALA A 107 -0.10 7.72 -0.80
C ALA A 107 -0.28 9.23 -0.80
N ALA A 108 -0.65 9.82 0.33
CA ALA A 108 -0.98 11.23 0.41
C ALA A 108 0.19 12.14 0.03
N VAL A 109 1.42 11.70 0.29
CA VAL A 109 2.60 12.54 0.06
C VAL A 109 3.30 12.27 -1.27
N ILE A 110 2.96 11.19 -1.97
CA ILE A 110 3.66 10.80 -3.21
C ILE A 110 3.57 11.89 -4.27
N LEU A 111 2.37 12.35 -4.58
CA LEU A 111 2.18 13.40 -5.60
C LEU A 111 2.85 14.70 -5.19
N GLY A 112 2.78 15.05 -3.90
CA GLY A 112 3.45 16.25 -3.38
C GLY A 112 4.97 16.17 -3.55
N VAL A 113 5.56 15.00 -3.31
CA VAL A 113 7.01 14.81 -3.50
C VAL A 113 7.36 14.91 -4.97
N ILE A 114 6.57 14.29 -5.85
CA ILE A 114 6.80 14.35 -7.30
C ILE A 114 6.78 15.80 -7.79
N VAL A 115 5.77 16.56 -7.40
CA VAL A 115 5.63 17.97 -7.80
C VAL A 115 6.81 18.80 -7.30
N THR A 116 7.30 18.52 -6.10
CA THR A 116 8.42 19.24 -5.51
C THR A 116 9.75 18.90 -6.18
N MET A 117 9.95 17.63 -6.53
CA MET A 117 11.21 17.15 -7.15
C MET A 117 11.33 17.53 -8.62
N PHE A 118 10.22 17.52 -9.34
CA PHE A 118 10.19 17.79 -10.78
C PHE A 118 9.48 19.13 -11.02
N THR A 119 10.26 20.20 -11.03
CA THR A 119 9.74 21.56 -11.13
C THR A 119 9.45 22.00 -12.56
N GLU A 120 10.17 21.44 -13.54
CA GLU A 120 9.96 21.75 -14.94
C GLU A 120 8.68 21.06 -15.46
N PRO A 121 7.76 21.78 -16.15
CA PRO A 121 6.48 21.17 -16.57
C PRO A 121 6.59 19.89 -17.39
N GLY A 122 7.56 19.81 -18.30
CA GLY A 122 7.78 18.59 -19.11
C GLY A 122 8.23 17.40 -18.29
N GLU A 123 9.14 17.61 -17.36
CA GLU A 123 9.63 16.56 -16.45
C GLU A 123 8.54 16.12 -15.48
N GLN A 124 7.77 17.07 -14.95
CA GLN A 124 6.67 16.79 -14.04
C GLN A 124 5.60 15.94 -14.73
N ALA A 125 5.24 16.30 -15.97
CA ALA A 125 4.26 15.53 -16.75
C ALA A 125 4.75 14.10 -17.00
N ARG A 126 6.04 13.91 -17.28
CA ARG A 126 6.62 12.59 -17.47
C ARG A 126 6.57 11.76 -16.18
N ALA A 127 6.90 12.38 -15.06
CA ALA A 127 6.88 11.71 -13.75
C ALA A 127 5.46 11.27 -13.38
N ILE A 128 4.46 12.11 -13.61
CA ILE A 128 3.06 11.77 -13.37
C ILE A 128 2.60 10.66 -14.33
N GLY A 129 3.09 10.67 -15.57
CA GLY A 129 2.83 9.60 -16.54
C GLY A 129 3.35 8.25 -16.07
N VAL A 130 4.57 8.21 -15.52
CA VAL A 130 5.16 7.00 -14.93
C VAL A 130 4.32 6.53 -13.72
N TYR A 131 3.94 7.44 -12.87
CA TYR A 131 3.09 7.15 -11.71
C TYR A 131 1.76 6.52 -12.14
N SER A 132 1.12 7.09 -13.17
CA SER A 132 -0.15 6.58 -13.71
C SER A 132 0.00 5.19 -14.34
N PHE A 133 1.11 4.96 -15.06
CA PHE A 133 1.43 3.66 -15.63
C PHE A 133 1.61 2.60 -14.55
N VAL A 134 2.29 2.95 -13.46
CA VAL A 134 2.47 2.06 -12.31
C VAL A 134 1.13 1.68 -11.69
N ALA A 135 0.22 2.65 -11.56
CA ALA A 135 -1.12 2.38 -11.03
C ALA A 135 -1.87 1.35 -11.88
N ALA A 136 -1.84 1.51 -13.20
CA ALA A 136 -2.50 0.59 -14.12
C ALA A 136 -1.85 -0.80 -14.11
N SER A 137 -0.51 -0.84 -14.13
CA SER A 137 0.25 -2.10 -14.10
C SER A 137 0.05 -2.85 -12.79
N GLY A 138 -0.04 -2.12 -11.68
CA GLY A 138 -0.26 -2.71 -10.36
C GLY A 138 -1.56 -3.49 -10.28
N GLY A 139 -2.62 -2.98 -10.90
CA GLY A 139 -3.89 -3.69 -10.97
C GLY A 139 -3.76 -5.05 -11.67
N ALA A 140 -3.13 -5.07 -12.85
CA ALA A 140 -2.93 -6.31 -13.60
C ALA A 140 -2.02 -7.30 -12.87
N LEU A 141 -0.90 -6.82 -12.32
CA LEU A 141 0.03 -7.65 -11.56
C LEU A 141 -0.63 -8.22 -10.29
N GLY A 142 -1.47 -7.42 -9.63
CA GLY A 142 -2.17 -7.87 -8.44
C GLY A 142 -3.12 -9.01 -8.72
N LEU A 143 -3.86 -8.96 -9.82
CA LEU A 143 -4.74 -10.05 -10.22
C LEU A 143 -3.96 -11.34 -10.47
N LEU A 144 -2.84 -11.26 -11.18
CA LEU A 144 -2.00 -12.42 -11.50
C LEU A 144 -1.36 -13.00 -10.23
N LEU A 145 -0.73 -12.16 -9.42
CA LEU A 145 -0.06 -12.61 -8.19
C LEU A 145 -1.07 -13.15 -7.18
N GLY A 146 -2.23 -12.51 -7.07
CA GLY A 146 -3.27 -12.97 -6.17
C GLY A 146 -3.75 -14.37 -6.50
N GLY A 147 -4.01 -14.62 -7.77
CA GLY A 147 -4.41 -15.94 -8.24
C GLY A 147 -3.33 -16.99 -8.01
N VAL A 148 -2.10 -16.70 -8.41
CA VAL A 148 -0.98 -17.64 -8.27
C VAL A 148 -0.68 -17.96 -6.81
N LEU A 149 -0.55 -16.94 -5.96
CA LEU A 149 -0.19 -17.16 -4.56
C LEU A 149 -1.30 -17.88 -3.79
N THR A 150 -2.55 -17.53 -4.07
CA THR A 150 -3.69 -18.14 -3.38
C THR A 150 -3.84 -19.60 -3.73
N GLU A 151 -3.66 -19.96 -5.01
CA GLU A 151 -3.79 -21.35 -5.47
C GLU A 151 -2.55 -22.19 -5.18
N ALA A 152 -1.35 -21.61 -5.39
CA ALA A 152 -0.10 -22.36 -5.28
C ALA A 152 0.34 -22.57 -3.82
N ILE A 153 0.06 -21.62 -2.94
CA ILE A 153 0.48 -21.67 -1.54
C ILE A 153 -0.75 -21.51 -0.63
N ASN A 154 -1.09 -20.28 -0.27
CA ASN A 154 -2.31 -19.92 0.46
C ASN A 154 -2.47 -18.41 0.47
N TRP A 155 -3.60 -17.92 0.97
CA TRP A 155 -3.90 -16.49 0.97
C TRP A 155 -3.01 -15.66 1.89
N HIS A 156 -2.37 -16.27 2.89
CA HIS A 156 -1.49 -15.52 3.81
C HIS A 156 -0.33 -14.88 3.06
N TRP A 157 0.15 -15.52 2.01
CA TRP A 157 1.30 -15.04 1.24
C TRP A 157 1.01 -13.79 0.43
N ILE A 158 -0.26 -13.48 0.17
CA ILE A 158 -0.60 -12.23 -0.53
C ILE A 158 -0.19 -11.00 0.27
N PHE A 159 -0.23 -11.12 1.60
CA PHE A 159 0.21 -10.04 2.48
C PHE A 159 1.73 -10.03 2.63
N PHE A 160 2.34 -11.19 2.70
CA PHE A 160 3.80 -11.29 2.85
C PHE A 160 4.55 -10.77 1.62
N VAL A 161 3.95 -10.77 0.45
CA VAL A 161 4.57 -10.23 -0.77
C VAL A 161 4.87 -8.73 -0.64
N ASN A 162 4.13 -8.02 0.20
CA ASN A 162 4.35 -6.60 0.45
C ASN A 162 5.63 -6.35 1.28
N VAL A 163 6.09 -7.32 2.04
CA VAL A 163 7.22 -7.14 2.96
C VAL A 163 8.52 -6.85 2.22
N PRO A 164 8.96 -7.67 1.23
CA PRO A 164 10.18 -7.35 0.50
C PRO A 164 10.07 -6.03 -0.24
N ILE A 165 8.90 -5.74 -0.83
CA ILE A 165 8.68 -4.48 -1.56
C ILE A 165 8.77 -3.30 -0.59
N GLY A 166 8.14 -3.41 0.57
CA GLY A 166 8.14 -2.36 1.59
C GLY A 166 9.55 -2.09 2.13
N ILE A 167 10.30 -3.14 2.43
CA ILE A 167 11.67 -3.02 2.92
C ILE A 167 12.58 -2.40 1.86
N ALA A 168 12.52 -2.89 0.63
CA ALA A 168 13.32 -2.35 -0.47
C ALA A 168 13.01 -0.89 -0.74
N THR A 169 11.71 -0.53 -0.74
CA THR A 169 11.25 0.84 -0.94
C THR A 169 11.73 1.75 0.21
N ALA A 170 11.64 1.27 1.45
CA ALA A 170 12.08 2.05 2.60
C ALA A 170 13.58 2.33 2.55
N ILE A 171 14.40 1.35 2.19
CA ILE A 171 15.83 1.54 2.04
C ILE A 171 16.13 2.53 0.92
N ALA A 172 15.50 2.36 -0.24
CA ALA A 172 15.71 3.24 -1.38
C ALA A 172 15.26 4.67 -1.08
N ALA A 173 14.08 4.84 -0.49
CA ALA A 173 13.55 6.15 -0.14
C ALA A 173 14.41 6.84 0.94
N GLY A 174 14.91 6.06 1.90
CA GLY A 174 15.76 6.59 2.95
C GLY A 174 17.06 7.18 2.41
N ARG A 175 17.56 6.63 1.31
CA ARG A 175 18.82 7.08 0.69
C ARG A 175 18.61 8.13 -0.39
N LEU A 176 17.49 8.06 -1.13
CA LEU A 176 17.30 8.83 -2.34
C LEU A 176 16.43 10.07 -2.16
N LEU A 177 15.52 10.07 -1.19
CA LEU A 177 14.66 11.24 -0.94
C LEU A 177 15.41 12.26 -0.10
N GLU A 178 15.23 13.54 -0.45
CA GLU A 178 15.84 14.62 0.31
C GLU A 178 15.05 14.87 1.61
N HIS A 179 15.77 15.29 2.64
CA HIS A 179 15.17 15.73 3.89
C HIS A 179 14.48 17.09 3.70
N GLU A 180 13.30 17.21 4.26
CA GLU A 180 12.55 18.46 4.28
C GLU A 180 12.39 18.96 5.71
#